data_f483ff20742992ee2760f908fb67f2c0
#
_entry.id   f483ff20742992ee2760f908fb67f2c0
#
_cell.length_a   1.000
_cell.length_b   1.000
_cell.length_c   1.000
_cell.angle_alpha   90.00
_cell.angle_beta   90.00
_cell.angle_gamma   90.00
#
_symmetry.space_group_name_H-M   'P 1'
#
loop_
_entity.id
_entity.type
_entity.pdbx_description
1 polymer ?
#
loop_
_entity_poly.entity_id
_entity_poly.type
_entity_poly.pdbx_seq_one_letter_code
_entity_poly.pdbx_strand_id
1 'polypeptide(L)'
;MHNTVLMILSVRNSKSFEESVNKLQCEKIWFKGYREHELAPIINDFIKNSNFENYFITPDDLIIKPHQFEKLKSSLNHNDIVTGWGVIRQNCTHTTITKPNNFLQKNIFKLQFTTHKFLNQQYNFSYKTHEINSLPNEIETAFTGWFYTGMKKHIWTQYPYECLNPPFSSSDLMFSRRVLFDNKYKQICIKSANVIHLSNSITMPTDKSFFDMYTCFSNKSITKTF
;
A
#
# COMPACT_ATOMS: atom_id res chain seq x y z
N MET A 1 9.46 7.25 -23.08
CA MET A 1 8.17 7.52 -22.41
C MET A 1 8.22 6.85 -21.06
N HIS A 2 7.82 7.55 -20.00
CA HIS A 2 7.83 6.94 -18.66
C HIS A 2 6.63 6.02 -18.56
N ASN A 3 6.90 4.72 -18.52
CA ASN A 3 5.88 3.67 -18.50
C ASN A 3 5.40 3.37 -17.06
N THR A 4 5.73 4.26 -16.13
CA THR A 4 5.51 4.10 -14.69
C THR A 4 4.84 5.33 -14.11
N VAL A 5 3.81 5.12 -13.29
CA VAL A 5 3.09 6.15 -12.55
C VAL A 5 3.08 5.84 -11.06
N LEU A 6 3.20 6.86 -10.23
CA LEU A 6 3.01 6.80 -8.78
C LEU A 6 1.67 7.44 -8.41
N MET A 7 0.75 6.65 -7.93
CA MET A 7 -0.55 7.07 -7.40
C MET A 7 -0.40 7.40 -5.91
N ILE A 8 -0.73 8.62 -5.54
CA ILE A 8 -0.54 9.14 -4.18
C ILE A 8 -1.90 9.39 -3.54
N LEU A 9 -2.15 8.70 -2.44
CA LEU A 9 -3.35 8.86 -1.62
C LEU A 9 -3.08 9.95 -0.58
N SER A 10 -3.48 11.19 -0.88
CA SER A 10 -3.14 12.35 -0.06
C SER A 10 -4.31 12.77 0.83
N VAL A 11 -4.14 12.57 2.12
CA VAL A 11 -5.11 12.93 3.16
C VAL A 11 -4.51 13.83 4.25
N ARG A 12 -3.17 13.89 4.37
CA ARG A 12 -2.47 14.57 5.47
C ARG A 12 -1.71 15.83 5.04
N ASN A 13 -1.53 16.09 3.75
CA ASN A 13 -0.71 17.20 3.24
C ASN A 13 0.69 17.27 3.87
N SER A 14 1.37 16.13 3.96
CA SER A 14 2.70 16.04 4.57
C SER A 14 3.76 16.68 3.68
N LYS A 15 4.31 17.83 4.11
CA LYS A 15 5.39 18.52 3.40
C LYS A 15 6.62 17.64 3.19
N SER A 16 7.01 16.89 4.23
CA SER A 16 8.18 15.99 4.17
C SER A 16 7.96 14.85 3.16
N PHE A 17 6.74 14.33 3.07
CA PHE A 17 6.38 13.36 2.04
C PHE A 17 6.46 13.99 0.66
N GLU A 18 5.84 15.16 0.45
CA GLU A 18 5.85 15.87 -0.84
C GLU A 18 7.29 16.16 -1.31
N GLU A 19 8.15 16.65 -0.44
CA GLU A 19 9.58 16.88 -0.73
C GLU A 19 10.31 15.57 -1.11
N SER A 20 9.93 14.44 -0.52
CA SER A 20 10.54 13.14 -0.84
C SER A 20 10.10 12.62 -2.20
N VAL A 21 8.80 12.67 -2.52
CA VAL A 21 8.28 12.13 -3.78
C VAL A 21 8.58 13.02 -4.97
N ASN A 22 8.73 14.33 -4.78
CA ASN A 22 9.13 15.25 -5.85
C ASN A 22 10.54 14.96 -6.41
N LYS A 23 11.36 14.22 -5.69
CA LYS A 23 12.68 13.75 -6.14
C LYS A 23 12.63 12.48 -6.99
N LEU A 24 11.48 11.82 -7.07
CA LEU A 24 11.31 10.58 -7.82
C LEU A 24 11.10 10.85 -9.31
N GLN A 25 11.79 10.09 -10.15
CA GLN A 25 11.75 10.24 -11.61
C GLN A 25 10.62 9.40 -12.20
N CYS A 26 9.37 9.81 -11.96
CA CYS A 26 8.17 9.20 -12.52
C CYS A 26 7.02 10.23 -12.56
N GLU A 27 6.02 9.93 -13.35
CA GLU A 27 4.77 10.66 -13.32
C GLU A 27 4.00 10.37 -12.01
N LYS A 28 3.35 11.38 -11.45
CA LYS A 28 2.65 11.30 -10.17
C LYS A 28 1.21 11.74 -10.34
N ILE A 29 0.28 10.97 -9.79
CA ILE A 29 -1.14 11.31 -9.73
C ILE A 29 -1.55 11.39 -8.26
N TRP A 30 -2.00 12.56 -7.87
CA TRP A 30 -2.44 12.84 -6.51
C TRP A 30 -3.95 12.73 -6.41
N PHE A 31 -4.41 11.81 -5.58
CA PHE A 31 -5.81 11.68 -5.19
C PHE A 31 -5.98 12.36 -3.83
N LYS A 32 -6.41 13.64 -3.85
CA LYS A 32 -6.51 14.49 -2.65
C LYS A 32 -7.92 14.53 -2.10
N GLY A 33 -8.08 14.40 -0.78
CA GLY A 33 -9.34 14.59 -0.09
C GLY A 33 -10.38 13.49 -0.26
N TYR A 34 -10.02 12.36 -0.82
CA TYR A 34 -10.93 11.22 -0.95
C TYR A 34 -10.88 10.33 0.28
N ARG A 35 -12.04 9.85 0.71
CA ARG A 35 -12.14 8.82 1.74
C ARG A 35 -11.74 7.47 1.16
N GLU A 36 -11.29 6.55 2.01
CA GLU A 36 -10.81 5.23 1.59
C GLU A 36 -11.82 4.47 0.71
N HIS A 37 -13.10 4.46 1.09
CA HIS A 37 -14.14 3.78 0.31
C HIS A 37 -14.44 4.43 -1.05
N GLU A 38 -14.07 5.70 -1.24
CA GLU A 38 -14.22 6.42 -2.51
C GLU A 38 -13.02 6.17 -3.44
N LEU A 39 -11.86 5.82 -2.87
CA LEU A 39 -10.62 5.64 -3.64
C LEU A 39 -10.67 4.44 -4.58
N ALA A 40 -11.26 3.32 -4.14
CA ALA A 40 -11.29 2.10 -4.94
C ALA A 40 -11.88 2.29 -6.35
N PRO A 41 -13.08 2.84 -6.53
CA PRO A 41 -13.63 3.08 -7.87
C PRO A 41 -12.81 4.08 -8.69
N ILE A 42 -12.29 5.13 -8.05
CA ILE A 42 -11.52 6.19 -8.73
C ILE A 42 -10.17 5.64 -9.23
N ILE A 43 -9.47 4.86 -8.40
CA ILE A 43 -8.22 4.22 -8.76
C ILE A 43 -8.43 3.22 -9.90
N ASN A 44 -9.46 2.38 -9.80
CA ASN A 44 -9.80 1.40 -10.84
C ASN A 44 -10.09 2.10 -12.18
N ASP A 45 -10.87 3.18 -12.15
CA ASP A 45 -11.19 3.96 -13.36
C ASP A 45 -9.95 4.62 -13.96
N PHE A 46 -9.09 5.22 -13.12
CA PHE A 46 -7.83 5.78 -13.56
C PHE A 46 -6.94 4.73 -14.23
N ILE A 47 -6.75 3.56 -13.62
CA ILE A 47 -5.92 2.48 -14.18
C ILE A 47 -6.49 1.98 -15.50
N LYS A 48 -7.79 1.79 -15.58
CA LYS A 48 -8.48 1.34 -16.80
C LYS A 48 -8.23 2.30 -17.96
N ASN A 49 -8.36 3.60 -17.72
CA ASN A 49 -8.35 4.65 -18.75
C ASN A 49 -6.94 5.23 -19.03
N SER A 50 -5.92 4.87 -18.30
CA SER A 50 -4.55 5.32 -18.51
C SER A 50 -3.68 4.26 -19.22
N ASN A 51 -2.54 4.70 -19.79
CA ASN A 51 -1.69 3.85 -20.64
C ASN A 51 -0.32 3.53 -20.01
N PHE A 52 -0.22 3.52 -18.68
CA PHE A 52 1.00 3.07 -18.01
C PHE A 52 1.07 1.53 -17.99
N GLU A 53 2.26 0.99 -17.91
CA GLU A 53 2.48 -0.45 -17.71
C GLU A 53 2.60 -0.79 -16.23
N ASN A 54 3.27 0.09 -15.48
CA ASN A 54 3.59 -0.09 -14.07
C ASN A 54 2.92 0.98 -13.22
N TYR A 55 2.19 0.55 -12.22
CA TYR A 55 1.47 1.41 -11.30
C TYR A 55 2.01 1.19 -9.88
N PHE A 56 2.41 2.28 -9.24
CA PHE A 56 2.76 2.29 -7.83
C PHE A 56 1.70 3.06 -7.06
N ILE A 57 1.45 2.64 -5.83
CA ILE A 57 0.50 3.30 -4.92
C ILE A 57 1.17 3.52 -3.57
N THR A 58 0.93 4.68 -2.97
CA THR A 58 1.46 5.04 -1.67
C THR A 58 0.54 6.01 -0.94
N PRO A 59 0.41 5.91 0.39
CA PRO A 59 -0.16 6.98 1.20
C PRO A 59 0.84 8.14 1.36
N ASP A 60 0.39 9.28 1.88
CA ASP A 60 1.18 10.50 2.06
C ASP A 60 1.88 10.62 3.43
N ASP A 61 2.19 9.50 4.06
CA ASP A 61 2.86 9.44 5.37
C ASP A 61 4.18 8.64 5.34
N LEU A 62 4.81 8.57 4.18
CA LEU A 62 6.08 7.87 3.98
C LEU A 62 7.17 8.83 3.53
N ILE A 63 8.43 8.56 3.89
CA ILE A 63 9.59 9.16 3.24
C ILE A 63 10.21 8.11 2.32
N ILE A 64 10.17 8.40 1.02
CA ILE A 64 10.66 7.51 -0.03
C ILE A 64 11.94 8.11 -0.61
N LYS A 65 13.05 7.38 -0.57
CA LYS A 65 14.31 7.82 -1.18
C LYS A 65 14.37 7.38 -2.65
N PRO A 66 14.90 8.18 -3.58
CA PRO A 66 14.96 7.85 -5.00
C PRO A 66 15.55 6.48 -5.29
N HIS A 67 16.67 6.12 -4.67
CA HIS A 67 17.31 4.82 -4.90
C HIS A 67 16.46 3.63 -4.43
N GLN A 68 15.60 3.82 -3.42
CA GLN A 68 14.67 2.77 -2.94
C GLN A 68 13.52 2.58 -3.94
N PHE A 69 13.01 3.68 -4.48
CA PHE A 69 11.99 3.64 -5.52
C PHE A 69 12.51 2.96 -6.79
N GLU A 70 13.73 3.29 -7.23
CA GLU A 70 14.34 2.64 -8.40
C GLU A 70 14.55 1.13 -8.19
N LYS A 71 14.93 0.69 -7.00
CA LYS A 71 15.03 -0.74 -6.68
C LYS A 71 13.67 -1.42 -6.73
N LEU A 72 12.63 -0.80 -6.19
CA LEU A 72 11.28 -1.34 -6.23
C LEU A 72 10.78 -1.41 -7.69
N LYS A 73 10.98 -0.34 -8.45
CA LYS A 73 10.60 -0.26 -9.87
C LYS A 73 11.31 -1.31 -10.72
N SER A 74 12.62 -1.48 -10.54
CA SER A 74 13.40 -2.47 -11.30
C SER A 74 12.97 -3.91 -10.99
N SER A 75 12.49 -4.18 -9.79
CA SER A 75 12.01 -5.51 -9.40
C SER A 75 10.73 -5.94 -10.15
N LEU A 76 9.96 -4.99 -10.71
CA LEU A 76 8.82 -5.31 -11.57
C LEU A 76 9.23 -5.92 -12.93
N ASN A 77 10.51 -5.89 -13.30
CA ASN A 77 10.96 -6.56 -14.52
C ASN A 77 10.79 -8.09 -14.45
N HIS A 78 10.87 -8.66 -13.23
CA HIS A 78 10.79 -10.10 -13.01
C HIS A 78 9.74 -10.53 -11.96
N ASN A 79 9.10 -9.56 -11.30
CA ASN A 79 7.98 -9.80 -10.41
C ASN A 79 6.74 -9.08 -10.93
N ASP A 80 5.55 -9.57 -10.62
CA ASP A 80 4.28 -8.95 -11.03
C ASP A 80 3.73 -7.99 -9.98
N ILE A 81 3.99 -8.27 -8.71
CA ILE A 81 3.56 -7.47 -7.55
C ILE A 81 4.75 -7.31 -6.62
N VAL A 82 5.12 -6.07 -6.34
CA VAL A 82 6.22 -5.75 -5.43
C VAL A 82 5.76 -4.74 -4.38
N THR A 83 6.34 -4.80 -3.20
CA THR A 83 6.12 -3.80 -2.15
C THR A 83 7.43 -3.43 -1.47
N GLY A 84 7.54 -2.19 -1.04
CA GLY A 84 8.51 -1.81 -0.02
C GLY A 84 8.01 -2.18 1.38
N TRP A 85 8.75 -1.80 2.39
CA TRP A 85 8.38 -2.04 3.77
C TRP A 85 8.81 -0.92 4.70
N GLY A 86 8.17 -0.86 5.85
CA GLY A 86 8.52 0.04 6.95
C GLY A 86 8.07 -0.56 8.26
N VAL A 87 8.38 0.11 9.36
CA VAL A 87 7.81 -0.26 10.67
C VAL A 87 6.37 0.24 10.75
N ILE A 88 5.50 -0.53 11.39
CA ILE A 88 4.07 -0.17 11.50
C ILE A 88 3.90 1.13 12.32
N ARG A 89 4.76 1.35 13.31
CA ARG A 89 4.80 2.56 14.15
C ARG A 89 6.22 2.88 14.55
N GLN A 90 6.50 4.13 14.89
CA GLN A 90 7.77 4.48 15.53
C GLN A 90 7.97 3.65 16.81
N ASN A 91 9.20 3.21 17.04
CA ASN A 91 9.59 2.34 18.17
C ASN A 91 8.92 0.95 18.17
N CYS A 92 8.28 0.55 17.08
CA CYS A 92 7.75 -0.79 16.90
C CYS A 92 8.76 -1.69 16.17
N THR A 93 8.84 -2.94 16.58
CA THR A 93 9.68 -3.95 15.88
C THR A 93 8.93 -4.65 14.75
N HIS A 94 7.61 -4.48 14.65
CA HIS A 94 6.78 -5.11 13.63
C HIS A 94 6.76 -4.28 12.36
N THR A 95 6.83 -4.97 11.22
CA THR A 95 6.88 -4.36 9.90
C THR A 95 5.54 -4.42 9.19
N THR A 96 5.40 -3.67 8.11
CA THR A 96 4.18 -3.64 7.29
C THR A 96 3.97 -4.90 6.45
N ILE A 97 4.96 -5.81 6.39
CA ILE A 97 4.86 -7.04 5.61
C ILE A 97 4.53 -8.25 6.48
N THR A 98 3.73 -9.16 5.94
CA THR A 98 3.13 -10.29 6.66
C THR A 98 3.69 -11.61 6.13
N LYS A 99 4.06 -12.50 7.04
CA LYS A 99 4.56 -13.84 6.68
C LYS A 99 3.50 -14.61 5.90
N PRO A 100 3.86 -15.26 4.77
CA PRO A 100 2.99 -16.26 4.16
C PRO A 100 2.69 -17.35 5.18
N ASN A 101 1.42 -17.68 5.35
CA ASN A 101 1.00 -18.65 6.32
C ASN A 101 -0.14 -19.50 5.76
N ASN A 102 0.02 -20.82 5.78
CA ASN A 102 -0.99 -21.77 5.32
C ASN A 102 -2.34 -21.60 6.05
N PHE A 103 -2.32 -21.15 7.31
CA PHE A 103 -3.53 -20.83 8.04
C PHE A 103 -4.26 -19.63 7.44
N LEU A 104 -3.54 -18.56 7.08
CA LEU A 104 -4.10 -17.40 6.39
C LEU A 104 -4.66 -17.80 5.02
N GLN A 105 -3.95 -18.62 4.26
CA GLN A 105 -4.40 -19.11 2.97
C GLN A 105 -5.68 -19.96 3.08
N LYS A 106 -5.77 -20.86 4.08
CA LYS A 106 -6.92 -21.75 4.27
C LYS A 106 -8.14 -21.09 4.91
N ASN A 107 -7.93 -20.08 5.76
CA ASN A 107 -8.99 -19.49 6.58
C ASN A 107 -9.35 -18.06 6.18
N ILE A 108 -8.73 -17.55 5.12
CA ILE A 108 -8.84 -16.15 4.69
C ILE A 108 -10.30 -15.71 4.46
N PHE A 109 -11.17 -16.62 4.00
CA PHE A 109 -12.60 -16.35 3.81
C PHE A 109 -13.46 -16.53 5.08
N LYS A 110 -12.96 -17.23 6.11
CA LYS A 110 -13.67 -17.46 7.36
C LYS A 110 -13.43 -16.38 8.40
N LEU A 111 -12.36 -15.60 8.22
CA LEU A 111 -12.06 -14.49 9.11
C LEU A 111 -13.02 -13.34 8.78
N GLN A 112 -14.08 -13.20 9.57
CA GLN A 112 -14.86 -11.97 9.58
C GLN A 112 -13.98 -10.87 10.14
N PHE A 113 -13.47 -10.03 9.26
CA PHE A 113 -12.61 -8.92 9.62
C PHE A 113 -13.43 -7.78 10.20
N THR A 114 -13.53 -7.73 11.51
CA THR A 114 -13.63 -6.44 12.17
C THR A 114 -12.21 -5.86 12.16
N THR A 115 -12.08 -4.60 11.81
CA THR A 115 -10.80 -3.88 11.69
C THR A 115 -9.85 -4.13 12.88
N HIS A 116 -10.37 -4.22 14.09
CA HIS A 116 -9.62 -4.50 15.32
C HIS A 116 -9.05 -5.93 15.40
N LYS A 117 -9.82 -6.93 15.02
CA LYS A 117 -9.33 -8.33 15.05
C LYS A 117 -8.26 -8.59 14.00
N PHE A 118 -8.39 -7.97 12.83
CA PHE A 118 -7.39 -8.10 11.78
C PHE A 118 -6.04 -7.49 12.18
N LEU A 119 -6.05 -6.29 12.73
CA LEU A 119 -4.83 -5.60 13.11
C LEU A 119 -4.09 -6.30 14.25
N ASN A 120 -4.79 -6.84 15.23
CA ASN A 120 -4.18 -7.68 16.24
C ASN A 120 -3.60 -8.96 15.64
N GLN A 121 -4.25 -9.55 14.65
CA GLN A 121 -3.73 -10.73 13.94
C GLN A 121 -2.57 -10.36 13.01
N GLN A 122 -2.59 -9.19 12.36
CA GLN A 122 -1.47 -8.72 11.56
C GLN A 122 -0.18 -8.65 12.37
N TYR A 123 -0.23 -8.16 13.61
CA TYR A 123 0.93 -8.14 14.50
C TYR A 123 1.52 -9.54 14.75
N ASN A 124 0.68 -10.56 14.87
CA ASN A 124 1.13 -11.93 15.11
C ASN A 124 1.81 -12.56 13.88
N PHE A 125 1.49 -12.08 12.67
CA PHE A 125 2.01 -12.63 11.40
C PHE A 125 3.00 -11.71 10.72
N SER A 126 3.19 -10.47 11.16
CA SER A 126 4.18 -9.57 10.57
C SER A 126 5.60 -10.02 10.85
N TYR A 127 6.49 -9.77 9.89
CA TYR A 127 7.92 -9.90 10.13
C TYR A 127 8.38 -8.85 11.15
N LYS A 128 9.31 -9.22 12.00
CA LYS A 128 10.03 -8.27 12.85
C LYS A 128 11.25 -7.71 12.11
N THR A 129 11.66 -6.51 12.44
CA THR A 129 12.80 -5.85 11.78
C THR A 129 14.08 -6.68 11.80
N HIS A 130 14.38 -7.35 12.91
CA HIS A 130 15.56 -8.20 13.01
C HIS A 130 15.46 -9.47 12.13
N GLU A 131 14.25 -10.01 11.93
CA GLU A 131 14.03 -11.16 11.04
C GLU A 131 14.32 -10.78 9.59
N ILE A 132 13.84 -9.60 9.14
CA ILE A 132 14.06 -9.12 7.76
C ILE A 132 15.54 -9.00 7.45
N ASN A 133 16.37 -8.57 8.39
CA ASN A 133 17.80 -8.39 8.17
C ASN A 133 18.51 -9.69 7.75
N SER A 134 18.05 -10.85 8.20
CA SER A 134 18.59 -12.17 7.85
C SER A 134 18.01 -12.77 6.58
N LEU A 135 16.94 -12.20 6.01
CA LEU A 135 16.27 -12.70 4.81
C LEU A 135 16.95 -12.21 3.53
N PRO A 136 16.71 -12.86 2.38
CA PRO A 136 17.15 -12.39 1.06
C PRO A 136 16.53 -11.04 0.72
N ASN A 137 16.94 -10.43 -0.41
CA ASN A 137 16.40 -9.14 -0.81
C ASN A 137 14.94 -9.23 -1.26
N GLU A 138 14.50 -10.36 -1.80
CA GLU A 138 13.13 -10.63 -2.19
C GLU A 138 12.48 -11.56 -1.17
N ILE A 139 11.43 -11.06 -0.52
CA ILE A 139 10.73 -11.74 0.58
C ILE A 139 9.27 -11.93 0.18
N GLU A 140 8.80 -13.16 0.12
CA GLU A 140 7.38 -13.41 -0.11
C GLU A 140 6.55 -12.88 1.06
N THR A 141 5.48 -12.14 0.77
CA THR A 141 4.56 -11.59 1.77
C THR A 141 3.12 -11.96 1.44
N ALA A 142 2.29 -12.14 2.47
CA ALA A 142 0.87 -12.42 2.30
C ALA A 142 0.05 -11.19 1.91
N PHE A 143 0.51 -9.99 2.27
CA PHE A 143 -0.20 -8.75 2.01
C PHE A 143 0.75 -7.65 1.56
N THR A 144 0.33 -6.88 0.58
CA THR A 144 1.05 -5.71 0.08
C THR A 144 0.35 -4.39 0.42
N GLY A 145 -0.97 -4.39 0.47
CA GLY A 145 -1.76 -3.20 0.82
C GLY A 145 -1.52 -2.00 -0.11
N TRP A 146 -1.96 -0.82 0.33
CA TRP A 146 -1.63 0.45 -0.32
C TRP A 146 -0.30 1.05 0.16
N PHE A 147 0.42 0.32 0.97
CA PHE A 147 1.67 0.78 1.55
C PHE A 147 2.84 0.55 0.58
N TYR A 148 3.12 1.54 -0.27
CA TYR A 148 4.25 1.55 -1.19
C TYR A 148 4.35 0.28 -2.05
N THR A 149 3.27 0.00 -2.76
CA THR A 149 3.12 -1.21 -3.59
C THR A 149 3.14 -0.86 -5.07
N GLY A 150 3.83 -1.67 -5.86
CA GLY A 150 3.88 -1.57 -7.31
C GLY A 150 3.41 -2.84 -7.97
N MET A 151 2.73 -2.73 -9.11
CA MET A 151 2.31 -3.87 -9.90
C MET A 151 2.06 -3.51 -11.36
N LYS A 152 2.10 -4.52 -12.23
CA LYS A 152 1.81 -4.39 -13.65
C LYS A 152 0.32 -4.15 -13.91
N LYS A 153 -0.02 -3.45 -14.97
CA LYS A 153 -1.41 -3.10 -15.33
C LYS A 153 -2.34 -4.30 -15.34
N HIS A 154 -1.91 -5.43 -15.93
CA HIS A 154 -2.77 -6.61 -16.05
C HIS A 154 -3.18 -7.19 -14.70
N ILE A 155 -2.35 -7.05 -13.65
CA ILE A 155 -2.68 -7.46 -12.29
C ILE A 155 -3.83 -6.61 -11.74
N TRP A 156 -3.72 -5.28 -11.88
CA TRP A 156 -4.79 -4.37 -11.46
C TRP A 156 -6.10 -4.66 -12.18
N THR A 157 -6.03 -5.00 -13.48
CA THR A 157 -7.22 -5.32 -14.29
C THR A 157 -7.86 -6.64 -13.85
N GLN A 158 -7.05 -7.62 -13.48
CA GLN A 158 -7.53 -8.92 -13.01
C GLN A 158 -8.09 -8.87 -11.58
N TYR A 159 -7.50 -8.03 -10.72
CA TYR A 159 -7.87 -7.88 -9.31
C TYR A 159 -8.16 -6.41 -8.99
N PRO A 160 -9.21 -5.81 -9.57
CA PRO A 160 -9.56 -4.42 -9.27
C PRO A 160 -9.88 -4.27 -7.78
N TYR A 161 -9.64 -3.11 -7.21
CA TYR A 161 -10.04 -2.85 -5.83
C TYR A 161 -11.56 -2.93 -5.66
N GLU A 162 -11.98 -3.55 -4.58
CA GLU A 162 -13.40 -3.64 -4.24
C GLU A 162 -13.87 -2.37 -3.55
N CYS A 163 -15.07 -1.91 -3.93
CA CYS A 163 -15.75 -0.81 -3.26
C CYS A 163 -16.43 -1.38 -2.01
N LEU A 164 -15.80 -1.24 -0.87
CA LEU A 164 -16.38 -1.67 0.40
C LEU A 164 -17.10 -0.52 1.07
N ASN A 165 -18.31 -0.79 1.58
CA ASN A 165 -19.09 0.19 2.32
C ASN A 165 -18.47 0.45 3.70
N PRO A 166 -18.50 1.69 4.22
CA PRO A 166 -18.14 1.96 5.60
C PRO A 166 -18.95 1.10 6.58
N PRO A 167 -18.37 0.68 7.72
CA PRO A 167 -17.05 1.02 8.25
C PRO A 167 -15.91 0.10 7.77
N PHE A 168 -16.11 -0.71 6.76
CA PHE A 168 -15.17 -1.73 6.31
C PHE A 168 -14.45 -1.26 5.05
N SER A 169 -13.53 -0.33 5.20
CA SER A 169 -12.69 0.13 4.11
C SER A 169 -11.31 -0.55 4.15
N SER A 170 -11.23 -1.73 3.59
CA SER A 170 -9.99 -2.50 3.48
C SER A 170 -9.83 -3.05 2.06
N SER A 171 -10.04 -2.17 1.07
CA SER A 171 -9.95 -2.55 -0.35
C SER A 171 -8.60 -3.14 -0.72
N ASP A 172 -7.53 -2.66 -0.12
CA ASP A 172 -6.16 -3.15 -0.27
C ASP A 172 -5.98 -4.56 0.32
N LEU A 173 -6.56 -4.81 1.48
CA LEU A 173 -6.55 -6.14 2.09
C LEU A 173 -7.35 -7.14 1.27
N MET A 174 -8.51 -6.74 0.76
CA MET A 174 -9.33 -7.60 -0.10
C MET A 174 -8.64 -7.92 -1.41
N PHE A 175 -7.92 -6.96 -2.00
CA PHE A 175 -7.04 -7.19 -3.14
C PHE A 175 -6.00 -8.27 -2.82
N SER A 176 -5.16 -8.04 -1.80
CA SER A 176 -4.08 -8.97 -1.41
C SER A 176 -4.60 -10.37 -1.10
N ARG A 177 -5.77 -10.45 -0.50
CA ARG A 177 -6.47 -11.68 -0.16
C ARG A 177 -6.87 -12.50 -1.38
N ARG A 178 -7.42 -11.84 -2.42
CA ARG A 178 -7.80 -12.51 -3.67
C ARG A 178 -6.58 -13.02 -4.40
N VAL A 179 -5.51 -12.22 -4.48
CA VAL A 179 -4.23 -12.64 -5.06
C VAL A 179 -3.66 -13.86 -4.33
N LEU A 180 -3.68 -13.84 -2.99
CA LEU A 180 -3.18 -14.94 -2.18
C LEU A 180 -4.01 -16.21 -2.34
N PHE A 181 -5.35 -16.08 -2.47
CA PHE A 181 -6.25 -17.21 -2.63
C PHE A 181 -6.09 -17.89 -4.00
N ASP A 182 -6.00 -17.10 -5.07
CA ASP A 182 -5.82 -17.62 -6.42
C ASP A 182 -4.45 -18.29 -6.60
N ASN A 183 -3.47 -17.91 -5.76
CA ASN A 183 -2.10 -18.43 -5.78
C ASN A 183 -1.43 -18.40 -7.17
N LYS A 184 -1.88 -17.50 -8.04
CA LYS A 184 -1.36 -17.33 -9.40
C LYS A 184 -0.14 -16.39 -9.42
N TYR A 185 -0.15 -15.38 -8.56
CA TYR A 185 0.90 -14.38 -8.46
C TYR A 185 1.44 -14.32 -7.04
N LYS A 186 2.74 -14.10 -6.94
CA LYS A 186 3.40 -13.87 -5.64
C LYS A 186 3.45 -12.38 -5.34
N GLN A 187 3.25 -12.05 -4.09
CA GLN A 187 3.46 -10.72 -3.55
C GLN A 187 4.86 -10.67 -2.94
N ILE A 188 5.75 -9.85 -3.49
CA ILE A 188 7.17 -9.82 -3.13
C ILE A 188 7.52 -8.49 -2.48
N CYS A 189 8.03 -8.56 -1.26
CA CYS A 189 8.64 -7.41 -0.60
C CYS A 189 10.12 -7.31 -0.98
N ILE A 190 10.54 -6.10 -1.36
CA ILE A 190 11.93 -5.79 -1.66
C ILE A 190 12.60 -5.22 -0.41
N LYS A 191 13.48 -6.02 0.22
CA LYS A 191 14.15 -5.65 1.49
C LYS A 191 14.87 -4.31 1.39
N SER A 192 15.56 -4.06 0.29
CA SER A 192 16.29 -2.82 0.06
C SER A 192 15.41 -1.59 -0.28
N ALA A 193 14.09 -1.76 -0.39
CA ALA A 193 13.12 -0.70 -0.58
C ALA A 193 12.38 -0.34 0.72
N ASN A 194 13.12 -0.21 1.82
CA ASN A 194 12.56 0.22 3.09
C ASN A 194 12.27 1.71 3.10
N VAL A 195 11.20 2.12 3.76
CA VAL A 195 10.77 3.53 3.87
C VAL A 195 10.59 3.93 5.33
N ILE A 196 10.63 5.24 5.58
CA ILE A 196 10.31 5.78 6.90
C ILE A 196 8.82 6.08 6.93
N HIS A 197 8.12 5.49 7.89
CA HIS A 197 6.71 5.75 8.14
C HIS A 197 6.60 6.91 9.12
N LEU A 198 5.93 7.99 8.70
CA LEU A 198 5.84 9.25 9.46
C LEU A 198 4.76 9.22 10.56
N SER A 199 3.91 8.22 10.58
CA SER A 199 2.81 8.17 11.54
C SER A 199 3.32 7.97 12.96
N ASN A 200 3.41 9.08 13.70
CA ASN A 200 3.74 9.09 15.12
C ASN A 200 2.62 8.55 16.00
N SER A 201 1.42 8.46 15.48
CA SER A 201 0.25 8.19 16.28
C SER A 201 -0.93 7.80 15.41
N ILE A 202 -0.84 6.69 14.72
CA ILE A 202 -2.11 6.05 14.51
C ILE A 202 -2.39 5.27 15.79
N THR A 203 -2.80 5.94 16.81
CA THR A 203 -3.89 5.43 17.61
C THR A 203 -4.91 5.00 16.59
N MET A 204 -5.18 3.72 16.54
CA MET A 204 -6.27 3.18 15.76
C MET A 204 -7.46 4.07 15.99
N PRO A 205 -8.15 4.51 14.94
CA PRO A 205 -9.24 5.45 15.09
C PRO A 205 -10.42 4.78 15.78
N THR A 206 -10.32 4.63 17.08
CA THR A 206 -11.46 4.48 17.95
C THR A 206 -12.05 5.83 18.25
N ASP A 207 -11.35 6.91 17.89
CA ASP A 207 -11.69 8.26 18.19
C ASP A 207 -12.29 9.00 17.00
N LYS A 208 -13.34 9.76 17.31
CA LYS A 208 -13.99 10.76 16.47
C LYS A 208 -13.00 11.66 15.71
N SER A 209 -11.80 11.88 16.28
CA SER A 209 -10.69 12.64 15.69
C SER A 209 -10.15 12.08 14.37
N PHE A 210 -10.22 10.78 14.15
CA PHE A 210 -9.80 10.21 12.86
C PHE A 210 -10.83 10.49 11.74
N PHE A 211 -12.11 10.40 12.07
CA PHE A 211 -13.17 10.82 11.14
C PHE A 211 -13.12 12.33 10.89
N ASP A 212 -12.77 13.13 11.92
CA ASP A 212 -12.63 14.57 11.80
C ASP A 212 -11.41 14.96 10.94
N MET A 213 -10.31 14.23 10.99
CA MET A 213 -9.17 14.42 10.08
C MET A 213 -9.54 14.18 8.61
N TYR A 214 -10.38 13.19 8.32
CA TYR A 214 -10.89 12.95 6.96
C TYR A 214 -11.96 13.96 6.53
N THR A 215 -12.60 14.66 7.44
CA THR A 215 -13.58 15.71 7.15
C THR A 215 -12.95 17.06 6.85
N CYS A 216 -11.65 17.25 7.15
CA CYS A 216 -10.93 18.51 6.89
C CYS A 216 -10.67 18.80 5.41
N PHE A 217 -10.93 17.86 4.49
CA PHE A 217 -10.69 18.04 3.07
C PHE A 217 -12.01 18.33 2.34
N SER A 218 -12.39 19.62 2.32
CA SER A 218 -13.59 20.07 1.60
C SER A 218 -13.44 19.99 0.07
N ASN A 219 -12.22 19.94 -0.46
CA ASN A 219 -11.95 19.99 -1.91
C ASN A 219 -11.28 18.71 -2.39
N LYS A 220 -12.09 17.80 -2.95
CA LYS A 220 -11.59 16.63 -3.66
C LYS A 220 -10.95 17.03 -4.98
N SER A 221 -9.77 16.53 -5.28
CA SER A 221 -9.11 16.79 -6.55
C SER A 221 -8.24 15.62 -6.99
N ILE A 222 -8.09 15.48 -8.31
CA ILE A 222 -7.09 14.60 -8.92
C ILE A 222 -6.13 15.51 -9.67
N THR A 223 -4.86 15.53 -9.28
CA THR A 223 -3.84 16.39 -9.89
C THR A 223 -2.67 15.55 -10.39
N LYS A 224 -2.10 15.98 -11.52
CA LYS A 224 -0.95 15.34 -12.14
C LYS A 224 0.28 16.23 -11.96
N THR A 225 1.40 15.63 -11.55
CA THR A 225 2.72 16.28 -11.50
C THR A 225 3.79 15.35 -12.05
N PHE A 226 4.91 15.93 -12.45
CA PHE A 226 6.07 15.17 -12.89
C PHE A 226 7.17 15.18 -11.82
#